data_5747838180ef0fc5420c087bf25f15ff
#
_entry.id   5747838180ef0fc5420c087bf25f15ff
#
_cell.length_a   1.000
_cell.length_b   1.000
_cell.length_c   1.000
_cell.angle_alpha   90.00
_cell.angle_beta   90.00
_cell.angle_gamma   90.00
#
_symmetry.space_group_name_H-M   'P 1'
#
loop_
_entity.id
_entity.type
_entity.pdbx_description
1 polymer ?
#
loop_
_entity_poly.entity_id
_entity_poly.type
_entity_poly.pdbx_seq_one_letter_code
_entity_poly.pdbx_strand_id
1 'polypeptide(L)'
;EISLGLVGSEMCIRDRYPFDEWQAVQMQALIGLERYKEAMKLYEQTSKHYFEELGVTPSEKLVEQYRYLGSRMGSRHRVIEEVQADLQESPGEKGGAFFCSLAGFRDCYRLVYRMSELNGQMPWLMLCTITDGKGYPAKGGPRLDRMSEKLLEVMKRSLRHSDFFAKYSPSQYVILLQGGSQRGCELVYKRISERFSEEKKGWAKNLKYSALPAIQTEKELEFLEGDDVL
;
A
#
# COMPACT_ATOMS: atom_id res chain seq x y z
N GLU A 1 -4.41 1.40 44.45
CA GLU A 1 -5.58 0.82 43.72
C GLU A 1 -6.17 1.72 42.63
N ILE A 2 -5.72 2.98 42.49
CA ILE A 2 -6.21 3.92 41.47
C ILE A 2 -5.40 3.81 40.15
N SER A 3 -4.27 3.17 40.16
CA SER A 3 -3.34 3.09 38.99
C SER A 3 -3.76 2.06 37.91
N LEU A 4 -4.54 1.06 38.24
CA LEU A 4 -4.98 0.00 37.31
C LEU A 4 -6.14 0.40 36.42
N GLY A 5 -6.93 1.43 36.80
CA GLY A 5 -8.07 1.91 36.01
C GLY A 5 -7.67 2.82 34.84
N LEU A 6 -6.53 3.50 34.92
CA LEU A 6 -6.05 4.42 33.88
C LEU A 6 -5.42 3.67 32.68
N VAL A 7 -4.69 2.57 32.94
CA VAL A 7 -4.08 1.76 31.88
C VAL A 7 -5.14 1.07 31.01
N GLY A 8 -6.26 0.65 31.61
CA GLY A 8 -7.37 0.08 30.85
C GLY A 8 -8.16 1.09 30.03
N SER A 9 -8.21 2.36 30.47
CA SER A 9 -8.93 3.41 29.72
C SER A 9 -8.16 3.90 28.50
N GLU A 10 -6.84 3.95 28.55
CA GLU A 10 -6.01 4.33 27.40
C GLU A 10 -6.06 3.28 26.29
N MET A 11 -6.05 2.00 26.64
CA MET A 11 -6.26 0.92 25.67
C MET A 11 -7.67 0.94 25.07
N CYS A 12 -8.70 1.16 25.89
CA CYS A 12 -10.08 1.28 25.41
C CYS A 12 -10.33 2.51 24.53
N ILE A 13 -9.65 3.62 24.76
CA ILE A 13 -9.75 4.82 23.90
C ILE A 13 -9.09 4.54 22.55
N ARG A 14 -7.94 3.90 22.53
CA ARG A 14 -7.22 3.53 21.30
C ARG A 14 -7.99 2.53 20.45
N ASP A 15 -8.66 1.57 21.06
CA ASP A 15 -9.48 0.55 20.36
C ASP A 15 -10.88 1.06 19.96
N ARG A 16 -11.37 2.12 20.60
CA ARG A 16 -12.70 2.69 20.34
C ARG A 16 -12.71 3.82 19.31
N TYR A 17 -11.58 4.46 19.08
CA TYR A 17 -11.44 5.56 18.13
C TYR A 17 -10.32 5.25 17.12
N PRO A 18 -10.63 4.47 16.07
CA PRO A 18 -9.67 4.19 14.99
C PRO A 18 -9.45 5.40 14.07
N PHE A 19 -9.84 6.61 14.55
CA PHE A 19 -9.78 7.84 13.78
C PHE A 19 -8.64 8.71 14.27
N ASP A 20 -8.02 9.41 13.32
CA ASP A 20 -6.91 10.33 13.51
C ASP A 20 -7.29 11.69 14.12
N GLU A 21 -8.39 11.74 14.90
CA GLU A 21 -8.88 12.97 15.51
C GLU A 21 -7.85 13.63 16.44
N TRP A 22 -7.12 12.83 17.21
CA TRP A 22 -6.06 13.34 18.09
C TRP A 22 -4.88 13.89 17.29
N GLN A 23 -4.51 13.25 16.24
CA GLN A 23 -3.47 13.69 15.32
C GLN A 23 -3.90 14.98 14.61
N ALA A 24 -5.18 15.11 14.25
CA ALA A 24 -5.72 16.33 13.68
C ALA A 24 -5.67 17.50 14.68
N VAL A 25 -6.01 17.27 15.95
CA VAL A 25 -5.89 18.30 17.01
C VAL A 25 -4.43 18.68 17.25
N GLN A 26 -3.54 17.70 17.35
CA GLN A 26 -2.10 17.92 17.51
C GLN A 26 -1.51 18.70 16.32
N MET A 27 -1.91 18.34 15.11
CA MET A 27 -1.50 19.04 13.89
C MET A 27 -1.98 20.50 13.91
N GLN A 28 -3.23 20.74 14.31
CA GLN A 28 -3.78 22.09 14.43
C GLN A 28 -3.01 22.94 15.47
N ALA A 29 -2.65 22.34 16.60
CA ALA A 29 -1.83 23.01 17.61
C ALA A 29 -0.43 23.35 17.07
N LEU A 30 0.22 22.44 16.37
CA LEU A 30 1.52 22.68 15.74
C LEU A 30 1.46 23.77 14.67
N ILE A 31 0.38 23.81 13.89
CA ILE A 31 0.14 24.88 12.91
C ILE A 31 -0.04 26.23 13.62
N GLY A 32 -0.80 26.28 14.70
CA GLY A 32 -1.00 27.50 15.50
C GLY A 32 0.27 28.00 16.15
N LEU A 33 1.22 27.13 16.44
CA LEU A 33 2.56 27.44 16.95
C LEU A 33 3.60 27.73 15.85
N GLU A 34 3.17 27.76 14.59
CA GLU A 34 4.04 27.93 13.40
C GLU A 34 5.12 26.84 13.26
N ARG A 35 4.96 25.69 13.93
CA ARG A 35 5.86 24.53 13.87
C ARG A 35 5.53 23.63 12.67
N TYR A 36 5.54 24.21 11.48
CA TYR A 36 5.07 23.58 10.24
C TYR A 36 5.81 22.29 9.87
N LYS A 37 7.14 22.23 10.11
CA LYS A 37 7.93 21.03 9.83
C LYS A 37 7.49 19.82 10.68
N GLU A 38 7.15 20.07 11.93
CA GLU A 38 6.70 19.03 12.85
C GLU A 38 5.27 18.59 12.54
N ALA A 39 4.40 19.54 12.15
CA ALA A 39 3.06 19.22 11.67
C ALA A 39 3.10 18.35 10.42
N MET A 40 4.01 18.62 9.49
CA MET A 40 4.21 17.83 8.28
C MET A 40 4.68 16.40 8.61
N LYS A 41 5.69 16.29 9.47
CA LYS A 41 6.19 14.98 9.93
C LYS A 41 5.12 14.17 10.65
N LEU A 42 4.28 14.83 11.47
CA LEU A 42 3.14 14.18 12.12
C LEU A 42 2.16 13.60 11.10
N TYR A 43 1.82 14.38 10.07
CA TYR A 43 0.93 13.91 8.98
C TYR A 43 1.53 12.71 8.25
N GLU A 44 2.79 12.77 7.87
CA GLU A 44 3.48 11.68 7.17
C GLU A 44 3.50 10.40 8.00
N GLN A 45 3.84 10.51 9.29
CA GLN A 45 3.86 9.37 10.21
C GLN A 45 2.46 8.79 10.41
N THR A 46 1.45 9.63 10.59
CA THR A 46 0.06 9.21 10.75
C THR A 46 -0.46 8.54 9.49
N SER A 47 -0.23 9.15 8.32
CA SER A 47 -0.66 8.59 7.03
C SER A 47 0.00 7.25 6.75
N LYS A 48 1.29 7.12 7.06
CA LYS A 48 2.04 5.87 6.91
C LYS A 48 1.47 4.77 7.81
N HIS A 49 1.21 5.09 9.09
CA HIS A 49 0.63 4.16 10.06
C HIS A 49 -0.77 3.68 9.63
N TYR A 50 -1.66 4.61 9.28
CA TYR A 50 -3.00 4.29 8.81
C TYR A 50 -2.98 3.42 7.57
N PHE A 51 -2.03 3.70 6.69
CA PHE A 51 -1.89 2.97 5.45
C PHE A 51 -1.28 1.58 5.65
N GLU A 52 -0.18 1.47 6.42
CA GLU A 52 0.53 0.19 6.62
C GLU A 52 -0.24 -0.76 7.54
N GLU A 53 -0.88 -0.25 8.61
CA GLU A 53 -1.56 -1.10 9.59
C GLU A 53 -3.06 -1.29 9.30
N LEU A 54 -3.76 -0.25 8.84
CA LEU A 54 -5.20 -0.29 8.68
C LEU A 54 -5.65 -0.41 7.21
N GLY A 55 -4.76 -0.12 6.25
CA GLY A 55 -5.10 -0.12 4.82
C GLY A 55 -6.10 0.96 4.41
N VAL A 56 -6.26 2.01 5.23
CA VAL A 56 -7.19 3.12 5.00
C VAL A 56 -6.44 4.44 4.83
N THR A 57 -7.10 5.41 4.22
CA THR A 57 -6.58 6.77 4.10
C THR A 57 -6.87 7.57 5.38
N PRO A 58 -6.04 8.58 5.74
CA PRO A 58 -6.35 9.52 6.81
C PRO A 58 -7.70 10.21 6.62
N SER A 59 -8.28 10.74 7.70
CA SER A 59 -9.55 11.48 7.64
C SER A 59 -9.44 12.72 6.74
N GLU A 60 -10.57 13.12 6.19
CA GLU A 60 -10.68 14.33 5.36
C GLU A 60 -10.18 15.57 6.13
N LYS A 61 -10.46 15.65 7.43
CA LYS A 61 -10.01 16.72 8.31
C LYS A 61 -8.48 16.82 8.40
N LEU A 62 -7.79 15.69 8.53
CA LEU A 62 -6.32 15.65 8.56
C LEU A 62 -5.73 16.02 7.20
N VAL A 63 -6.35 15.57 6.11
CA VAL A 63 -5.97 15.93 4.74
C VAL A 63 -6.16 17.42 4.47
N GLU A 64 -7.26 18.02 4.93
CA GLU A 64 -7.50 19.46 4.80
C GLU A 64 -6.45 20.29 5.56
N GLN A 65 -6.11 19.89 6.77
CA GLN A 65 -5.04 20.54 7.54
C GLN A 65 -3.69 20.45 6.84
N TYR A 66 -3.38 19.33 6.23
CA TYR A 66 -2.18 19.16 5.43
C TYR A 66 -2.17 20.07 4.19
N ARG A 67 -3.30 20.20 3.48
CA ARG A 67 -3.43 21.15 2.37
C ARG A 67 -3.25 22.59 2.82
N TYR A 68 -3.84 22.96 3.97
CA TYR A 68 -3.65 24.27 4.55
C TYR A 68 -2.18 24.54 4.89
N LEU A 69 -1.49 23.56 5.44
CA LEU A 69 -0.06 23.61 5.72
C LEU A 69 0.75 23.83 4.44
N GLY A 70 0.45 23.10 3.39
CA GLY A 70 1.07 23.26 2.06
C GLY A 70 0.90 24.68 1.51
N SER A 71 -0.29 25.30 1.68
CA SER A 71 -0.55 26.67 1.24
C SER A 71 0.27 27.72 2.02
N ARG A 72 0.55 27.47 3.31
CA ARG A 72 1.37 28.36 4.16
C ARG A 72 2.87 28.19 3.92
N MET A 73 3.29 26.96 3.62
CA MET A 73 4.70 26.67 3.27
C MET A 73 5.04 27.03 1.83
N GLY A 74 4.04 27.10 0.95
CA GLY A 74 4.21 27.37 -0.49
C GLY A 74 4.67 28.77 -0.88
N SER A 75 4.89 29.67 0.08
CA SER A 75 5.43 31.01 -0.19
C SER A 75 6.96 31.07 -0.26
N ARG A 76 7.69 29.95 -0.07
CA ARG A 76 9.13 29.89 -0.32
C ARG A 76 9.37 29.43 -1.75
N HIS A 77 9.94 30.30 -2.57
CA HIS A 77 10.53 29.87 -3.85
C HIS A 77 11.59 28.81 -3.56
N ARG A 78 11.28 27.56 -3.88
CA ARG A 78 12.25 26.47 -3.83
C ARG A 78 12.98 26.42 -5.17
N VAL A 79 14.28 26.26 -5.13
CA VAL A 79 15.05 25.95 -6.33
C VAL A 79 14.82 24.47 -6.71
N ILE A 80 14.96 24.15 -7.99
CA ILE A 80 14.62 22.81 -8.51
C ILE A 80 15.39 21.69 -7.81
N GLU A 81 16.60 21.98 -7.35
CA GLU A 81 17.44 21.03 -6.62
C GLU A 81 16.86 20.64 -5.26
N GLU A 82 16.24 21.60 -4.55
CA GLU A 82 15.54 21.34 -3.29
C GLU A 82 14.29 20.49 -3.53
N VAL A 83 13.54 20.77 -4.59
CA VAL A 83 12.36 19.99 -4.97
C VAL A 83 12.78 18.56 -5.35
N GLN A 84 13.86 18.43 -6.10
CA GLN A 84 14.40 17.12 -6.48
C GLN A 84 14.84 16.32 -5.26
N ALA A 85 15.49 16.96 -4.29
CA ALA A 85 15.92 16.30 -3.05
C ALA A 85 14.73 15.83 -2.21
N ASP A 86 13.66 16.62 -2.15
CA ASP A 86 12.42 16.27 -1.43
C ASP A 86 11.66 15.10 -2.09
N LEU A 87 11.80 14.93 -3.41
CA LEU A 87 11.16 13.86 -4.16
C LEU A 87 11.99 12.55 -4.20
N GLN A 88 13.24 12.59 -3.75
CA GLN A 88 14.07 11.39 -3.71
C GLN A 88 13.64 10.44 -2.58
N GLU A 89 13.73 9.15 -2.87
CA GLU A 89 13.54 8.11 -1.85
C GLU A 89 14.54 8.27 -0.70
N SER A 90 14.06 8.11 0.53
CA SER A 90 14.92 8.11 1.71
C SER A 90 15.98 7.02 1.62
N PRO A 91 17.22 7.26 2.09
CA PRO A 91 18.32 6.29 1.98
C PRO A 91 18.03 4.89 2.54
N GLY A 92 17.06 4.77 3.45
CA GLY A 92 16.60 3.50 4.04
C GLY A 92 15.55 2.76 3.20
N GLU A 93 14.98 3.39 2.19
CA GLU A 93 13.96 2.80 1.31
C GLU A 93 14.56 2.22 0.01
N LYS A 94 15.86 2.38 -0.17
CA LYS A 94 16.58 1.89 -1.35
C LYS A 94 16.67 0.35 -1.32
N GLY A 95 15.73 -0.29 -1.98
CA GLY A 95 15.77 -1.72 -2.27
C GLY A 95 14.41 -2.40 -2.24
N GLY A 96 14.11 -3.16 -3.28
CA GLY A 96 12.85 -3.89 -3.44
C GLY A 96 11.76 -3.08 -4.14
N ALA A 97 10.57 -3.65 -4.22
CA ALA A 97 9.43 -3.04 -4.88
C ALA A 97 8.82 -1.92 -4.06
N PHE A 98 8.23 -0.96 -4.74
CA PHE A 98 7.54 0.16 -4.11
C PHE A 98 6.20 -0.28 -3.52
N PHE A 99 6.10 -0.24 -2.19
CA PHE A 99 4.85 -0.47 -1.49
C PHE A 99 4.11 0.85 -1.32
N CYS A 100 2.90 0.95 -1.84
CA CYS A 100 2.15 2.20 -1.85
C CYS A 100 0.71 2.02 -1.34
N SER A 101 0.02 3.15 -1.10
CA SER A 101 -1.40 3.15 -0.78
C SER A 101 -2.24 2.65 -1.96
N LEU A 102 -3.44 2.16 -1.70
CA LEU A 102 -4.34 1.78 -2.77
C LEU A 102 -4.69 2.98 -3.68
N ALA A 103 -4.75 4.19 -3.11
CA ALA A 103 -4.89 5.42 -3.88
C ALA A 103 -3.64 5.68 -4.74
N GLY A 104 -2.45 5.65 -4.15
CA GLY A 104 -1.18 5.76 -4.88
C GLY A 104 -1.01 4.66 -5.93
N PHE A 105 -1.43 3.43 -5.63
CA PHE A 105 -1.43 2.35 -6.60
C PHE A 105 -2.30 2.66 -7.82
N ARG A 106 -3.49 3.22 -7.63
CA ARG A 106 -4.36 3.64 -8.76
C ARG A 106 -3.69 4.70 -9.64
N ASP A 107 -3.02 5.67 -9.03
CA ASP A 107 -2.33 6.71 -9.76
C ASP A 107 -1.12 6.17 -10.53
N CYS A 108 -0.32 5.32 -9.90
CA CYS A 108 0.77 4.60 -10.55
C CYS A 108 0.27 3.69 -11.68
N TYR A 109 -0.83 2.95 -11.46
CA TYR A 109 -1.44 2.11 -12.48
C TYR A 109 -1.81 2.92 -13.74
N ARG A 110 -2.51 4.05 -13.55
CA ARG A 110 -2.90 4.94 -14.67
C ARG A 110 -1.69 5.51 -15.39
N LEU A 111 -0.66 5.91 -14.63
CA LEU A 111 0.57 6.45 -15.21
C LEU A 111 1.29 5.40 -16.05
N VAL A 112 1.52 4.20 -15.49
CA VAL A 112 2.22 3.12 -16.18
C VAL A 112 1.45 2.63 -17.39
N TYR A 113 0.12 2.55 -17.31
CA TYR A 113 -0.71 2.23 -18.45
C TYR A 113 -0.51 3.24 -19.62
N ARG A 114 -0.60 4.55 -19.34
CA ARG A 114 -0.34 5.59 -20.35
C ARG A 114 1.07 5.50 -20.93
N MET A 115 2.06 5.17 -20.11
CA MET A 115 3.42 4.97 -20.60
C MET A 115 3.54 3.72 -21.49
N SER A 116 2.76 2.68 -21.22
CA SER A 116 2.77 1.45 -22.01
C SER A 116 2.20 1.66 -23.43
N GLU A 117 1.25 2.58 -23.59
CA GLU A 117 0.73 2.96 -24.91
C GLU A 117 1.82 3.57 -25.81
N LEU A 118 2.84 4.19 -25.21
CA LEU A 118 3.95 4.81 -25.94
C LEU A 118 5.08 3.81 -26.26
N ASN A 119 5.36 2.89 -25.36
CA ASN A 119 6.51 1.99 -25.47
C ASN A 119 6.13 0.55 -25.88
N GLY A 120 4.85 0.24 -26.01
CA GLY A 120 4.35 -1.06 -26.44
C GLY A 120 4.57 -2.20 -25.42
N GLN A 121 5.00 -1.88 -24.21
CA GLN A 121 5.20 -2.87 -23.15
C GLN A 121 4.01 -2.91 -22.20
N MET A 122 3.10 -3.83 -22.44
CA MET A 122 1.90 -4.00 -21.61
C MET A 122 2.27 -4.41 -20.18
N PRO A 123 1.87 -3.64 -19.15
CA PRO A 123 2.02 -4.05 -17.76
C PRO A 123 1.01 -5.16 -17.43
N TRP A 124 1.32 -5.93 -16.37
CA TRP A 124 0.46 -7.00 -15.89
C TRP A 124 0.01 -6.74 -14.47
N LEU A 125 -1.30 -6.85 -14.26
CA LEU A 125 -1.92 -6.78 -12.94
C LEU A 125 -1.99 -8.18 -12.35
N MET A 126 -1.52 -8.34 -11.11
CA MET A 126 -1.53 -9.61 -10.40
C MET A 126 -2.16 -9.42 -9.03
N LEU A 127 -3.11 -10.27 -8.67
CA LEU A 127 -3.74 -10.29 -7.35
C LEU A 127 -3.28 -11.53 -6.59
N CYS A 128 -2.57 -11.34 -5.49
CA CYS A 128 -2.20 -12.40 -4.57
C CYS A 128 -3.20 -12.49 -3.42
N THR A 129 -3.74 -13.67 -3.17
CA THR A 129 -4.77 -13.91 -2.16
C THR A 129 -4.32 -14.96 -1.15
N ILE A 130 -4.37 -14.60 0.14
CA ILE A 130 -4.24 -15.56 1.23
C ILE A 130 -5.58 -16.28 1.40
N THR A 131 -5.58 -17.61 1.29
CA THR A 131 -6.78 -18.44 1.32
C THR A 131 -6.90 -19.22 2.64
N ASP A 132 -8.11 -19.68 2.91
CA ASP A 132 -8.46 -20.51 4.08
C ASP A 132 -8.02 -21.98 3.95
N GLY A 133 -7.37 -22.35 2.85
CA GLY A 133 -6.99 -23.72 2.51
C GLY A 133 -8.05 -24.45 1.68
N LYS A 134 -9.29 -23.94 1.61
CA LYS A 134 -10.36 -24.41 0.69
C LYS A 134 -10.40 -23.61 -0.61
N GLY A 135 -9.58 -22.58 -0.70
CA GLY A 135 -9.46 -21.75 -1.90
C GLY A 135 -10.21 -20.42 -1.84
N TYR A 136 -10.97 -20.16 -0.78
CA TYR A 136 -11.63 -18.87 -0.56
C TYR A 136 -10.71 -17.91 0.17
N PRO A 137 -10.87 -16.58 -0.02
CA PRO A 137 -10.12 -15.59 0.75
C PRO A 137 -10.25 -15.85 2.25
N ALA A 138 -9.13 -15.84 2.96
CA ALA A 138 -9.12 -16.08 4.40
C ALA A 138 -9.89 -14.98 5.14
N LYS A 139 -10.70 -15.38 6.12
CA LYS A 139 -11.42 -14.45 6.98
C LYS A 139 -10.48 -13.85 8.02
N GLY A 140 -10.79 -12.62 8.49
CA GLY A 140 -10.01 -11.91 9.48
C GLY A 140 -9.71 -12.71 10.75
N GLY A 141 -8.61 -12.37 11.41
CA GLY A 141 -8.17 -12.95 12.68
C GLY A 141 -6.65 -13.03 12.79
N PRO A 142 -6.12 -13.28 14.00
CA PRO A 142 -4.68 -13.19 14.30
C PRO A 142 -3.77 -14.07 13.42
N ARG A 143 -4.32 -15.12 12.82
CA ARG A 143 -3.59 -15.98 11.88
C ARG A 143 -3.41 -15.27 10.54
N LEU A 144 -4.48 -14.65 10.01
CA LEU A 144 -4.42 -13.91 8.75
C LEU A 144 -3.49 -12.71 8.90
N ASP A 145 -3.57 -11.97 10.01
CA ASP A 145 -2.76 -10.78 10.25
C ASP A 145 -1.27 -11.13 10.17
N ARG A 146 -0.84 -12.17 10.89
CA ARG A 146 0.54 -12.67 10.82
C ARG A 146 0.96 -13.14 9.43
N MET A 147 0.06 -13.81 8.70
CA MET A 147 0.34 -14.25 7.33
C MET A 147 0.45 -13.04 6.39
N SER A 148 -0.42 -12.04 6.54
CA SER A 148 -0.41 -10.82 5.75
C SER A 148 0.86 -10.00 5.97
N GLU A 149 1.29 -9.79 7.22
CA GLU A 149 2.54 -9.11 7.55
C GLU A 149 3.77 -9.82 6.93
N LYS A 150 3.85 -11.13 7.09
CA LYS A 150 4.95 -11.90 6.49
C LYS A 150 4.92 -11.90 4.97
N LEU A 151 3.74 -11.95 4.37
CA LEU A 151 3.60 -11.85 2.91
C LEU A 151 4.06 -10.48 2.40
N LEU A 152 3.76 -9.40 3.13
CA LEU A 152 4.26 -8.06 2.84
C LEU A 152 5.80 -8.01 2.80
N GLU A 153 6.47 -8.55 3.83
CA GLU A 153 7.93 -8.62 3.89
C GLU A 153 8.52 -9.45 2.74
N VAL A 154 7.89 -10.59 2.44
CA VAL A 154 8.30 -11.45 1.33
C VAL A 154 8.15 -10.75 -0.01
N MET A 155 7.05 -10.03 -0.23
CA MET A 155 6.82 -9.27 -1.46
C MET A 155 7.86 -8.16 -1.64
N LYS A 156 8.14 -7.36 -0.60
CA LYS A 156 9.18 -6.32 -0.64
C LYS A 156 10.53 -6.88 -1.12
N ARG A 157 10.90 -8.09 -0.70
CA ARG A 157 12.17 -8.76 -1.05
C ARG A 157 12.12 -9.55 -2.36
N SER A 158 10.92 -9.86 -2.86
CA SER A 158 10.74 -10.75 -4.02
C SER A 158 10.45 -10.01 -5.31
N LEU A 159 9.84 -8.85 -5.24
CA LEU A 159 9.51 -8.03 -6.40
C LEU A 159 10.72 -7.17 -6.81
N ARG A 160 10.72 -6.72 -8.08
CA ARG A 160 11.77 -5.86 -8.62
C ARG A 160 11.54 -4.42 -8.17
N HIS A 161 12.58 -3.61 -8.21
CA HIS A 161 12.48 -2.18 -7.91
C HIS A 161 11.48 -1.42 -8.82
N SER A 162 11.31 -1.87 -10.06
CA SER A 162 10.33 -1.30 -10.99
C SER A 162 8.89 -1.74 -10.73
N ASP A 163 8.67 -2.80 -9.95
CA ASP A 163 7.33 -3.28 -9.62
C ASP A 163 6.79 -2.51 -8.42
N PHE A 164 5.48 -2.35 -8.37
CA PHE A 164 4.84 -1.75 -7.21
C PHE A 164 3.59 -2.52 -6.80
N PHE A 165 3.26 -2.42 -5.54
CA PHE A 165 2.17 -3.19 -4.98
C PHE A 165 1.49 -2.47 -3.81
N ALA A 166 0.25 -2.88 -3.54
CA ALA A 166 -0.55 -2.33 -2.46
C ALA A 166 -1.34 -3.43 -1.75
N LYS A 167 -1.72 -3.19 -0.51
CA LYS A 167 -2.71 -4.01 0.19
C LYS A 167 -4.09 -3.66 -0.33
N TYR A 168 -4.78 -4.63 -0.93
CA TYR A 168 -6.10 -4.46 -1.50
C TYR A 168 -7.21 -4.76 -0.48
N SER A 169 -7.00 -5.80 0.34
CA SER A 169 -7.88 -6.20 1.44
C SER A 169 -7.06 -6.88 2.54
N PRO A 170 -7.63 -7.25 3.69
CA PRO A 170 -6.90 -7.96 4.73
C PRO A 170 -6.20 -9.22 4.25
N SER A 171 -6.75 -9.92 3.26
CA SER A 171 -6.21 -11.16 2.69
C SER A 171 -5.60 -11.01 1.30
N GLN A 172 -5.56 -9.80 0.71
CA GLN A 172 -5.18 -9.62 -0.69
C GLN A 172 -4.19 -8.49 -0.89
N TYR A 173 -3.24 -8.73 -1.79
CA TYR A 173 -2.29 -7.76 -2.31
C TYR A 173 -2.40 -7.68 -3.83
N VAL A 174 -2.46 -6.47 -4.34
CA VAL A 174 -2.42 -6.16 -5.77
C VAL A 174 -1.02 -5.73 -6.16
N ILE A 175 -0.51 -6.24 -7.28
CA ILE A 175 0.84 -6.00 -7.78
C ILE A 175 0.74 -5.56 -9.24
N LEU A 176 1.51 -4.56 -9.64
CA LEU A 176 1.71 -4.22 -11.05
C LEU A 176 3.15 -4.55 -11.45
N LEU A 177 3.26 -5.42 -12.45
CA LEU A 177 4.52 -5.83 -13.04
C LEU A 177 4.76 -5.05 -14.33
N GLN A 178 5.84 -4.29 -14.39
CA GLN A 178 6.19 -3.54 -15.59
C GLN A 178 6.86 -4.47 -16.62
N GLY A 179 6.42 -4.39 -17.89
CA GLY A 179 6.96 -5.22 -18.97
C GLY A 179 6.79 -6.73 -18.70
N GLY A 180 5.67 -7.10 -18.09
CA GLY A 180 5.36 -8.47 -17.69
C GLY A 180 4.85 -9.34 -18.85
N SER A 181 4.64 -10.61 -18.54
CA SER A 181 3.95 -11.60 -19.34
C SER A 181 3.29 -12.59 -18.39
N GLN A 182 2.36 -13.40 -18.89
CA GLN A 182 1.77 -14.47 -18.07
C GLN A 182 2.85 -15.34 -17.42
N ARG A 183 3.83 -15.78 -18.18
CA ARG A 183 4.99 -16.53 -17.66
C ARG A 183 5.81 -15.74 -16.63
N GLY A 184 5.92 -14.42 -16.82
CA GLY A 184 6.55 -13.54 -15.83
C GLY A 184 5.80 -13.53 -14.50
N CYS A 185 4.47 -13.48 -14.54
CA CYS A 185 3.62 -13.56 -13.35
C CYS A 185 3.79 -14.91 -12.62
N GLU A 186 3.85 -16.01 -13.36
CA GLU A 186 4.10 -17.36 -12.80
C GLU A 186 5.45 -17.42 -12.08
N LEU A 187 6.51 -16.87 -12.66
CA LEU A 187 7.84 -16.84 -12.05
C LEU A 187 7.87 -15.98 -10.79
N VAL A 188 7.20 -14.83 -10.82
CA VAL A 188 7.06 -13.95 -9.65
C VAL A 188 6.29 -14.67 -8.54
N TYR A 189 5.16 -15.28 -8.87
CA TYR A 189 4.36 -16.05 -7.91
C TYR A 189 5.18 -17.19 -7.30
N LYS A 190 5.88 -17.97 -8.12
CA LYS A 190 6.74 -19.07 -7.65
C LYS A 190 7.75 -18.57 -6.63
N ARG A 191 8.46 -17.49 -6.92
CA ARG A 191 9.46 -16.88 -6.03
C ARG A 191 8.84 -16.39 -4.72
N ILE A 192 7.66 -15.73 -4.77
CA ILE A 192 6.93 -15.30 -3.57
C ILE A 192 6.49 -16.51 -2.76
N SER A 193 5.91 -17.52 -3.40
CA SER A 193 5.39 -18.73 -2.76
C SER A 193 6.49 -19.54 -2.08
N GLU A 194 7.65 -19.70 -2.71
CA GLU A 194 8.81 -20.38 -2.14
C GLU A 194 9.30 -19.67 -0.88
N ARG A 195 9.55 -18.37 -0.95
CA ARG A 195 9.98 -17.57 0.21
C ARG A 195 8.94 -17.51 1.33
N PHE A 196 7.67 -17.45 0.97
CA PHE A 196 6.58 -17.49 1.95
C PHE A 196 6.48 -18.85 2.66
N SER A 197 6.86 -19.92 1.97
CA SER A 197 6.98 -21.26 2.55
C SER A 197 8.16 -21.39 3.54
N GLU A 198 9.24 -20.65 3.33
CA GLU A 198 10.39 -20.59 4.22
C GLU A 198 10.02 -19.99 5.58
N GLU A 199 9.14 -18.97 5.61
CA GLU A 199 8.66 -18.34 6.83
C GLU A 199 7.89 -19.32 7.74
N LYS A 200 7.05 -20.17 7.15
CA LYS A 200 6.39 -21.27 7.85
C LYS A 200 5.97 -22.37 6.89
N LYS A 201 6.42 -23.58 7.16
CA LYS A 201 6.09 -24.78 6.39
C LYS A 201 4.57 -24.94 6.22
N GLY A 202 4.12 -25.00 4.94
CA GLY A 202 2.72 -25.16 4.60
C GLY A 202 1.94 -23.87 4.30
N TRP A 203 2.51 -22.68 4.52
CA TRP A 203 1.83 -21.42 4.20
C TRP A 203 1.67 -21.19 2.70
N ALA A 204 2.58 -21.71 1.87
CA ALA A 204 2.46 -21.62 0.41
C ALA A 204 1.13 -22.22 -0.12
N LYS A 205 0.60 -23.26 0.54
CA LYS A 205 -0.68 -23.87 0.16
C LYS A 205 -1.88 -22.93 0.34
N ASN A 206 -1.73 -21.90 1.16
CA ASN A 206 -2.74 -20.89 1.42
C ASN A 206 -2.59 -19.66 0.52
N LEU A 207 -1.60 -19.62 -0.39
CA LEU A 207 -1.42 -18.52 -1.31
C LEU A 207 -1.94 -18.92 -2.69
N LYS A 208 -2.73 -18.06 -3.30
CA LYS A 208 -3.19 -18.15 -4.69
C LYS A 208 -2.95 -16.83 -5.39
N TYR A 209 -2.91 -16.86 -6.71
CA TYR A 209 -2.87 -15.65 -7.52
C TYR A 209 -3.79 -15.76 -8.73
N SER A 210 -4.19 -14.62 -9.23
CA SER A 210 -4.73 -14.40 -10.56
C SER A 210 -3.97 -13.25 -11.21
N ALA A 211 -3.81 -13.28 -12.51
CA ALA A 211 -3.10 -12.24 -13.25
C ALA A 211 -3.73 -12.03 -14.62
N LEU A 212 -3.74 -10.77 -15.05
CA LEU A 212 -4.24 -10.36 -16.36
C LEU A 212 -3.44 -9.16 -16.88
N PRO A 213 -3.42 -8.92 -18.19
CA PRO A 213 -2.86 -7.69 -18.74
C PRO A 213 -3.58 -6.47 -18.15
N ALA A 214 -2.84 -5.40 -17.91
CA ALA A 214 -3.43 -4.14 -17.45
C ALA A 214 -4.17 -3.47 -18.61
N ILE A 215 -5.49 -3.39 -18.52
CA ILE A 215 -6.40 -2.78 -19.51
C ILE A 215 -7.25 -1.69 -18.85
N GLN A 216 -7.71 -0.73 -19.62
CA GLN A 216 -8.54 0.37 -19.10
C GLN A 216 -9.92 0.51 -19.75
N THR A 217 -10.25 -0.25 -20.79
CA THR A 217 -11.51 -0.12 -21.51
C THR A 217 -12.43 -1.31 -21.31
N GLU A 218 -13.72 -1.04 -21.13
CA GLU A 218 -14.77 -2.08 -21.05
C GLU A 218 -14.77 -3.00 -22.29
N LYS A 219 -14.45 -2.47 -23.45
CA LYS A 219 -14.35 -3.25 -24.71
C LYS A 219 -13.25 -4.29 -24.71
N GLU A 220 -12.17 -4.08 -23.95
CA GLU A 220 -11.07 -5.05 -23.83
C GLU A 220 -11.38 -6.13 -22.79
N LEU A 221 -12.31 -5.86 -21.85
CA LEU A 221 -12.82 -6.86 -20.88
C LEU A 221 -13.74 -7.88 -21.55
N GLU A 222 -14.62 -7.45 -22.47
CA GLU A 222 -15.49 -8.35 -23.23
C GLU A 222 -14.70 -9.35 -24.09
N PHE A 223 -13.49 -9.00 -24.52
CA PHE A 223 -12.62 -9.89 -25.30
C PHE A 223 -12.02 -11.03 -24.47
N LEU A 224 -11.83 -10.79 -23.15
CA LEU A 224 -11.27 -11.81 -22.23
C LEU A 224 -12.32 -12.76 -21.68
N GLU A 225 -13.61 -12.34 -21.67
CA GLU A 225 -14.73 -13.21 -21.24
C GLU A 225 -15.21 -14.14 -22.38
N GLY A 226 -14.81 -13.86 -23.62
CA GLY A 226 -15.19 -14.62 -24.81
C GLY A 226 -14.36 -15.89 -25.08
N ASP A 227 -13.18 -16.02 -24.48
CA ASP A 227 -12.26 -17.14 -24.74
C ASP A 227 -12.37 -18.32 -23.75
N ASP A 228 -13.19 -18.20 -22.70
CA ASP A 228 -13.40 -19.26 -21.70
C ASP A 228 -14.68 -20.14 -21.97
N VAL A 229 -15.25 -20.08 -23.19
CA VAL A 229 -16.34 -20.95 -23.60
C VAL A 229 -15.94 -21.75 -24.84
N LEU A 230 -15.11 -22.74 -24.64
CA LEU A 230 -15.01 -23.95 -25.48
C LEU A 230 -14.39 -25.12 -24.68
#